data_148f6eb3908b9c5a0d807a5e70314361
#
_entry.id   148f6eb3908b9c5a0d807a5e70314361
#
_cell.length_a   1.000
_cell.length_b   1.000
_cell.length_c   1.000
_cell.angle_alpha   90.00
_cell.angle_beta   90.00
_cell.angle_gamma   90.00
#
_symmetry.space_group_name_H-M   'P 1'
#
loop_
_entity.id
_entity.type
_entity.pdbx_description
1 polymer ?
#
loop_
_entity_poly.entity_id
_entity_poly.type
_entity_poly.pdbx_seq_one_letter_code
_entity_poly.pdbx_strand_id
1 'polypeptide(L)'
;MTAHGFLEITTPILTASSPEGARDYLVPARKHPGKFYALPQAPQQFKQLLMTAGFDRYFQIAPCFRDEDARGDRSPGEFYQLDMEMAFATQDDVFAVLEDVLPPIFAKYGKYDIASEAPFRRISYHDAMETYGSDKPDLRIDLTVQDMTALVAGSDFAPFAAGNTVKAVVVPDCAMARKAVDKLCADVEVQAGSKPYWFKVDEQGNFTGGIAKFLTDKTAEITAALGLKPGCFVGVTAGKKTAAQKTAGVLRTKLGMAVPGHMDKERYEFCWIVDFPMYEIGEESGELEFCHNPFSMPNGGLEILEKAERGEVDPLDIYAYQYDLVCNGVELSSGAVRNHDPEIMVKAFELVRLGEDDVKAKFPAMYNAFCYGAPPHAGIAPGVDRMVMLLAGEDCIREIIPFPMNKNAQ
;
A
#
# COMPACT_ATOMS: atom_id res chain seq x y z
N MET A 1 9.76 18.04 -13.64
CA MET A 1 8.37 18.28 -14.06
C MET A 1 8.26 19.26 -15.22
N THR A 2 8.72 20.51 -15.11
CA THR A 2 8.58 21.51 -16.18
C THR A 2 9.20 21.06 -17.52
N ALA A 3 10.38 20.40 -17.50
CA ALA A 3 11.00 19.82 -18.70
C ALA A 3 10.16 18.72 -19.38
N HIS A 4 9.24 18.10 -18.64
CA HIS A 4 8.26 17.12 -19.15
C HIS A 4 6.95 17.76 -19.59
N GLY A 5 6.89 19.09 -19.73
CA GLY A 5 5.71 19.81 -20.18
C GLY A 5 4.61 20.01 -19.15
N PHE A 6 4.91 19.81 -17.87
CA PHE A 6 3.97 20.09 -16.79
C PHE A 6 3.95 21.57 -16.43
N LEU A 7 2.76 22.09 -16.24
CA LEU A 7 2.50 23.43 -15.72
C LEU A 7 2.33 23.38 -14.20
N GLU A 8 3.08 24.21 -13.49
CA GLU A 8 2.94 24.35 -12.04
C GLU A 8 1.75 25.24 -11.72
N ILE A 9 0.77 24.69 -10.99
CA ILE A 9 -0.46 25.41 -10.60
C ILE A 9 -0.72 25.15 -9.11
N THR A 10 -0.74 26.23 -8.31
CA THR A 10 -1.10 26.13 -6.90
C THR A 10 -2.62 26.15 -6.73
N THR A 11 -3.10 25.34 -5.78
CA THR A 11 -4.52 25.24 -5.43
C THR A 11 -4.81 25.86 -4.08
N PRO A 12 -6.07 26.22 -3.76
CA PRO A 12 -6.44 26.81 -2.49
C PRO A 12 -6.12 25.95 -1.27
N ILE A 13 -5.62 26.57 -0.21
CA ILE A 13 -5.41 25.92 1.10
C ILE A 13 -6.66 26.04 1.98
N LEU A 14 -7.36 27.17 1.95
CA LEU A 14 -8.66 27.31 2.61
C LEU A 14 -9.75 26.81 1.64
N THR A 15 -10.27 25.64 1.90
CA THR A 15 -11.22 24.97 1.00
C THR A 15 -12.45 24.45 1.74
N ALA A 16 -13.35 23.79 1.04
CA ALA A 16 -14.42 23.01 1.65
C ALA A 16 -13.88 21.64 2.09
N SER A 17 -14.56 21.03 3.06
CA SER A 17 -14.30 19.64 3.45
C SER A 17 -14.37 18.70 2.25
N SER A 18 -13.43 17.77 2.17
CA SER A 18 -13.37 16.76 1.13
C SER A 18 -13.31 15.38 1.79
N PRO A 19 -14.26 14.48 1.53
CA PRO A 19 -14.32 13.16 2.14
C PRO A 19 -13.32 12.20 1.48
N GLU A 20 -12.03 12.47 1.65
CA GLU A 20 -10.92 11.68 1.05
C GLU A 20 -10.32 10.63 2.01
N GLY A 21 -11.02 10.31 3.11
CA GLY A 21 -10.67 9.22 4.02
C GLY A 21 -10.05 9.64 5.35
N ALA A 22 -9.29 10.74 5.43
CA ALA A 22 -8.79 11.28 6.69
C ALA A 22 -9.77 12.29 7.32
N ARG A 23 -9.52 12.68 8.58
CA ARG A 23 -10.23 13.79 9.20
C ARG A 23 -9.62 15.11 8.75
N ASP A 24 -10.48 16.13 8.57
CA ASP A 24 -10.06 17.46 8.18
C ASP A 24 -9.59 18.28 9.39
N TYR A 25 -8.54 19.08 9.22
CA TYR A 25 -8.30 20.22 10.06
C TYR A 25 -9.27 21.35 9.70
N LEU A 26 -10.00 21.87 10.68
CA LEU A 26 -11.02 22.88 10.46
C LEU A 26 -10.55 24.28 10.91
N VAL A 27 -10.80 25.27 10.06
CA VAL A 27 -10.54 26.68 10.35
C VAL A 27 -11.87 27.44 10.48
N PRO A 28 -12.22 28.01 11.65
CA PRO A 28 -13.46 28.75 11.83
C PRO A 28 -13.58 29.95 10.88
N ALA A 29 -14.72 30.07 10.20
CA ALA A 29 -15.01 31.19 9.31
C ALA A 29 -15.57 32.38 10.11
N ARG A 30 -14.70 33.31 10.51
CA ARG A 30 -15.11 34.49 11.35
C ARG A 30 -16.27 35.30 10.79
N LYS A 31 -16.36 35.43 9.46
CA LYS A 31 -17.43 36.18 8.77
C LYS A 31 -18.74 35.39 8.65
N HIS A 32 -18.72 34.10 8.90
CA HIS A 32 -19.86 33.19 8.76
C HIS A 32 -19.97 32.33 10.01
N PRO A 33 -20.57 32.80 11.12
CA PRO A 33 -20.70 32.01 12.34
C PRO A 33 -21.31 30.62 12.08
N GLY A 34 -20.74 29.60 12.69
CA GLY A 34 -21.17 28.21 12.52
C GLY A 34 -20.65 27.51 11.24
N LYS A 35 -19.87 28.21 10.40
CA LYS A 35 -19.22 27.64 9.21
C LYS A 35 -17.70 27.55 9.41
N PHE A 36 -17.10 26.60 8.70
CA PHE A 36 -15.67 26.30 8.74
C PHE A 36 -15.11 26.16 7.33
N TYR A 37 -13.87 26.56 7.16
CA TYR A 37 -13.02 26.08 6.06
C TYR A 37 -12.34 24.79 6.51
N ALA A 38 -12.00 23.93 5.58
CA ALA A 38 -11.10 22.81 5.81
C ALA A 38 -9.72 23.10 5.21
N LEU A 39 -8.67 22.53 5.80
CA LEU A 39 -7.36 22.44 5.15
C LEU A 39 -7.35 21.21 4.22
N PRO A 40 -6.71 21.27 3.03
CA PRO A 40 -6.78 20.21 2.05
C PRO A 40 -6.02 18.95 2.51
N GLN A 41 -6.67 17.79 2.42
CA GLN A 41 -6.01 16.49 2.64
C GLN A 41 -5.07 16.16 1.48
N ALA A 42 -5.47 16.54 0.27
CA ALA A 42 -4.74 16.52 -0.99
C ALA A 42 -5.51 17.39 -2.00
N PRO A 43 -4.90 17.87 -3.09
CA PRO A 43 -5.61 18.65 -4.12
C PRO A 43 -6.39 17.78 -5.12
N GLN A 44 -6.92 16.61 -4.70
CA GLN A 44 -7.50 15.60 -5.58
C GLN A 44 -8.63 16.13 -6.47
N GLN A 45 -9.60 16.83 -5.90
CA GLN A 45 -10.71 17.38 -6.70
C GLN A 45 -10.23 18.49 -7.63
N PHE A 46 -9.32 19.35 -7.17
CA PHE A 46 -8.80 20.46 -7.98
C PHE A 46 -8.05 19.98 -9.21
N LYS A 47 -7.18 18.99 -9.08
CA LYS A 47 -6.40 18.48 -10.22
C LYS A 47 -7.28 17.81 -11.28
N GLN A 48 -8.32 17.09 -10.88
CA GLN A 48 -9.29 16.51 -11.82
C GLN A 48 -10.14 17.60 -12.51
N LEU A 49 -10.51 18.67 -11.81
CA LEU A 49 -11.16 19.83 -12.40
C LEU A 49 -10.26 20.57 -13.39
N LEU A 50 -8.95 20.64 -13.13
CA LEU A 50 -7.97 21.21 -14.06
C LEU A 50 -7.92 20.40 -15.37
N MET A 51 -7.97 19.07 -15.30
CA MET A 51 -8.05 18.22 -16.50
C MET A 51 -9.33 18.50 -17.30
N THR A 52 -10.46 18.61 -16.63
CA THR A 52 -11.74 18.98 -17.26
C THR A 52 -11.70 20.40 -17.85
N ALA A 53 -10.95 21.31 -17.25
CA ALA A 53 -10.77 22.68 -17.76
C ALA A 53 -9.81 22.79 -18.95
N GLY A 54 -9.20 21.67 -19.39
CA GLY A 54 -8.36 21.63 -20.59
C GLY A 54 -6.86 21.79 -20.33
N PHE A 55 -6.40 21.60 -19.08
CA PHE A 55 -4.98 21.51 -18.79
C PHE A 55 -4.48 20.09 -19.08
N ASP A 56 -3.43 19.96 -19.89
CA ASP A 56 -2.90 18.64 -20.29
C ASP A 56 -2.03 17.99 -19.22
N ARG A 57 -1.18 18.78 -18.52
CA ARG A 57 -0.25 18.30 -17.51
C ARG A 57 -0.10 19.30 -16.40
N TYR A 58 -0.46 18.90 -15.21
CA TYR A 58 -0.40 19.70 -14.00
C TYR A 58 0.54 19.10 -12.98
N PHE A 59 1.26 19.94 -12.23
CA PHE A 59 1.91 19.55 -10.99
C PHE A 59 1.95 20.71 -9.99
N GLN A 60 2.15 20.38 -8.74
CA GLN A 60 2.58 21.31 -7.68
C GLN A 60 3.29 20.57 -6.55
N ILE A 61 4.05 21.29 -5.75
CA ILE A 61 4.46 20.81 -4.42
C ILE A 61 3.35 21.22 -3.46
N ALA A 62 2.43 20.30 -3.22
CA ALA A 62 1.19 20.56 -2.50
C ALA A 62 1.36 20.37 -1.00
N PRO A 63 1.04 21.38 -0.15
CA PRO A 63 0.88 21.15 1.28
C PRO A 63 -0.41 20.34 1.52
N CYS A 64 -0.29 19.28 2.32
CA CYS A 64 -1.36 18.36 2.66
C CYS A 64 -1.51 18.29 4.18
N PHE A 65 -2.75 18.19 4.65
CA PHE A 65 -3.09 18.23 6.06
C PHE A 65 -4.06 17.10 6.39
N ARG A 66 -3.71 16.24 7.36
CA ARG A 66 -4.58 15.15 7.81
C ARG A 66 -4.58 15.08 9.32
N ASP A 67 -5.77 15.25 9.94
CA ASP A 67 -5.96 15.13 11.38
C ASP A 67 -6.05 13.64 11.76
N GLU A 68 -4.91 12.99 11.71
CA GLU A 68 -4.74 11.60 12.10
C GLU A 68 -3.81 11.51 13.30
N ASP A 69 -3.90 10.40 14.04
CA ASP A 69 -2.98 10.15 15.14
C ASP A 69 -1.54 10.17 14.63
N ALA A 70 -0.75 11.13 15.10
CA ALA A 70 0.63 11.30 14.71
C ALA A 70 1.43 10.05 15.03
N ARG A 71 1.58 9.15 14.07
CA ARG A 71 2.50 8.02 14.13
C ARG A 71 3.88 8.53 13.77
N GLY A 72 4.84 8.32 14.65
CA GLY A 72 6.21 8.86 14.49
C GLY A 72 6.93 8.42 13.21
N ASP A 73 6.40 7.43 12.51
CA ASP A 73 6.97 6.79 11.33
C ASP A 73 6.25 7.13 10.01
N ARG A 74 5.04 7.76 10.03
CA ARG A 74 4.21 7.80 8.82
C ARG A 74 3.59 9.12 8.44
N SER A 75 3.11 9.94 9.39
CA SER A 75 2.45 11.20 9.09
C SER A 75 2.62 12.21 10.21
N PRO A 76 3.18 13.38 9.93
CA PRO A 76 3.28 14.47 10.89
C PRO A 76 1.99 15.31 11.00
N GLY A 77 0.90 14.95 10.30
CA GLY A 77 -0.32 15.75 10.20
C GLY A 77 -0.25 16.84 9.12
N GLU A 78 0.91 17.42 8.88
CA GLU A 78 1.25 18.33 7.78
C GLU A 78 2.42 17.74 7.00
N PHE A 79 2.31 17.62 5.68
CA PHE A 79 3.34 17.08 4.81
C PHE A 79 3.20 17.63 3.39
N TYR A 80 4.18 17.36 2.53
CA TYR A 80 4.18 17.83 1.15
C TYR A 80 4.14 16.67 0.17
N GLN A 81 3.41 16.86 -0.93
CA GLN A 81 3.38 15.94 -2.07
C GLN A 81 3.85 16.64 -3.34
N LEU A 82 4.62 15.94 -4.16
CA LEU A 82 4.76 16.27 -5.57
C LEU A 82 3.50 15.75 -6.27
N ASP A 83 2.44 16.57 -6.25
CA ASP A 83 1.16 16.19 -6.84
C ASP A 83 1.15 16.44 -8.33
N MET A 84 0.72 15.46 -9.15
CA MET A 84 0.65 15.56 -10.59
C MET A 84 -0.56 14.85 -11.17
N GLU A 85 -1.05 15.40 -12.31
CA GLU A 85 -2.14 14.81 -13.08
C GLU A 85 -1.90 15.09 -14.57
N MET A 86 -2.30 14.14 -15.43
CA MET A 86 -2.12 14.19 -16.87
C MET A 86 -3.44 13.82 -17.56
N ALA A 87 -3.89 14.68 -18.51
CA ALA A 87 -5.01 14.38 -19.39
C ALA A 87 -4.56 13.44 -20.51
N PHE A 88 -5.51 12.64 -21.03
CA PHE A 88 -5.28 11.66 -22.10
C PHE A 88 -4.14 10.67 -21.80
N ALA A 89 -4.02 10.29 -20.54
CA ALA A 89 -2.94 9.45 -20.05
C ALA A 89 -3.44 8.12 -19.50
N THR A 90 -2.61 7.11 -19.67
CA THR A 90 -2.72 5.78 -19.06
C THR A 90 -1.82 5.68 -17.83
N GLN A 91 -1.89 4.56 -17.11
CA GLN A 91 -0.94 4.30 -16.03
C GLN A 91 0.51 4.25 -16.52
N ASP A 92 0.74 3.74 -17.75
CA ASP A 92 2.10 3.62 -18.32
C ASP A 92 2.72 5.00 -18.59
N ASP A 93 1.91 5.98 -18.98
CA ASP A 93 2.37 7.36 -19.14
C ASP A 93 2.81 7.98 -17.81
N VAL A 94 2.07 7.70 -16.73
CA VAL A 94 2.44 8.15 -15.38
C VAL A 94 3.73 7.48 -14.91
N PHE A 95 3.85 6.16 -15.13
CA PHE A 95 5.05 5.41 -14.77
C PHE A 95 6.29 5.95 -15.50
N ALA A 96 6.19 6.15 -16.79
CA ALA A 96 7.31 6.69 -17.59
C ALA A 96 7.81 8.04 -17.07
N VAL A 97 6.90 8.94 -16.65
CA VAL A 97 7.29 10.24 -16.07
C VAL A 97 8.05 10.06 -14.76
N LEU A 98 7.57 9.23 -13.83
CA LEU A 98 8.24 9.04 -12.54
C LEU A 98 9.55 8.26 -12.67
N GLU A 99 9.62 7.28 -13.57
CA GLU A 99 10.82 6.52 -13.87
C GLU A 99 11.93 7.36 -14.51
N ASP A 100 11.59 8.50 -15.13
CA ASP A 100 12.55 9.47 -15.66
C ASP A 100 12.89 10.56 -14.63
N VAL A 101 11.94 10.94 -13.76
CA VAL A 101 12.13 12.06 -12.80
C VAL A 101 12.82 11.61 -11.50
N LEU A 102 12.45 10.47 -10.92
CA LEU A 102 12.91 10.09 -9.58
C LEU A 102 14.35 9.54 -9.56
N PRO A 103 14.79 8.65 -10.46
CA PRO A 103 16.13 8.10 -10.39
C PRO A 103 17.25 9.16 -10.38
N PRO A 104 17.22 10.21 -11.20
CA PRO A 104 18.24 11.27 -11.13
C PRO A 104 18.28 12.02 -9.79
N ILE A 105 17.11 12.15 -9.11
CA ILE A 105 17.03 12.77 -7.79
C ILE A 105 17.71 11.87 -6.75
N PHE A 106 17.37 10.58 -6.76
CA PHE A 106 17.96 9.59 -5.85
C PHE A 106 19.45 9.40 -6.09
N ALA A 107 19.89 9.37 -7.33
CA ALA A 107 21.32 9.29 -7.68
C ALA A 107 22.12 10.52 -7.23
N LYS A 108 21.51 11.71 -7.26
CA LYS A 108 22.18 12.97 -6.90
C LYS A 108 22.21 13.24 -5.40
N TYR A 109 21.15 12.92 -4.69
CA TYR A 109 20.96 13.32 -3.30
C TYR A 109 20.91 12.15 -2.32
N GLY A 110 20.78 10.92 -2.81
CA GLY A 110 20.73 9.73 -1.99
C GLY A 110 22.06 9.26 -1.47
N LYS A 111 22.03 8.44 -0.43
CA LYS A 111 23.22 7.79 0.17
C LYS A 111 23.66 6.53 -0.57
N TYR A 112 22.75 5.90 -1.32
CA TYR A 112 22.92 4.56 -1.89
C TYR A 112 22.75 4.57 -3.40
N ASP A 113 23.24 3.53 -4.07
CA ASP A 113 23.03 3.32 -5.49
C ASP A 113 21.60 2.83 -5.77
N ILE A 114 21.11 3.12 -6.98
CA ILE A 114 19.82 2.64 -7.45
C ILE A 114 20.02 1.27 -8.10
N ALA A 115 19.36 0.24 -7.58
CA ALA A 115 19.42 -1.11 -8.13
C ALA A 115 18.37 -1.36 -9.22
N SER A 116 17.28 -0.58 -9.22
CA SER A 116 16.19 -0.73 -10.19
C SER A 116 16.46 0.04 -11.46
N GLU A 117 16.35 -0.63 -12.61
CA GLU A 117 16.39 -0.01 -13.93
C GLU A 117 14.97 0.22 -14.44
N ALA A 118 14.74 1.32 -15.18
CA ALA A 118 13.48 1.57 -15.85
C ALA A 118 13.32 0.64 -17.08
N PRO A 119 12.14 0.06 -17.34
CA PRO A 119 10.92 0.17 -16.55
C PRO A 119 10.99 -0.61 -15.22
N PHE A 120 10.55 0.00 -14.13
CA PHE A 120 10.56 -0.65 -12.83
C PHE A 120 9.67 -1.90 -12.81
N ARG A 121 10.06 -2.88 -11.99
CA ARG A 121 9.30 -4.11 -11.81
C ARG A 121 7.85 -3.80 -11.40
N ARG A 122 6.89 -4.42 -12.08
CA ARG A 122 5.46 -4.37 -11.75
C ARG A 122 5.06 -5.66 -11.04
N ILE A 123 4.36 -5.53 -9.94
CA ILE A 123 3.87 -6.64 -9.12
C ILE A 123 2.39 -6.38 -8.88
N SER A 124 1.52 -7.34 -9.18
CA SER A 124 0.11 -7.20 -8.84
C SER A 124 -0.07 -7.15 -7.32
N TYR A 125 -1.11 -6.47 -6.84
CA TYR A 125 -1.45 -6.48 -5.41
C TYR A 125 -1.58 -7.90 -4.87
N HIS A 126 -2.23 -8.78 -5.64
CA HIS A 126 -2.37 -10.18 -5.29
C HIS A 126 -1.01 -10.86 -5.11
N ASP A 127 -0.10 -10.73 -6.09
CA ASP A 127 1.22 -11.35 -6.03
C ASP A 127 2.10 -10.74 -4.93
N ALA A 128 1.95 -9.44 -4.66
CA ALA A 128 2.65 -8.78 -3.56
C ALA A 128 2.23 -9.35 -2.20
N MET A 129 0.93 -9.54 -1.99
CA MET A 129 0.40 -10.14 -0.76
C MET A 129 0.76 -11.63 -0.63
N GLU A 130 0.73 -12.41 -1.73
CA GLU A 130 1.08 -13.83 -1.71
C GLU A 130 2.58 -14.06 -1.51
N THR A 131 3.44 -13.27 -2.19
CA THR A 131 4.89 -13.49 -2.21
C THR A 131 5.63 -12.77 -1.10
N TYR A 132 5.15 -11.61 -0.67
CA TYR A 132 5.84 -10.77 0.30
C TYR A 132 5.03 -10.49 1.57
N GLY A 133 3.73 -10.81 1.56
CA GLY A 133 2.82 -10.53 2.67
C GLY A 133 2.58 -9.04 2.91
N SER A 134 2.80 -8.20 1.90
CA SER A 134 2.69 -6.75 1.98
C SER A 134 2.47 -6.15 0.59
N ASP A 135 1.63 -5.12 0.53
CA ASP A 135 1.47 -4.20 -0.60
C ASP A 135 2.64 -3.19 -0.74
N LYS A 136 3.59 -3.24 0.19
CA LYS A 136 4.79 -2.40 0.23
C LYS A 136 6.03 -3.25 0.47
N PRO A 137 6.38 -4.17 -0.46
CA PRO A 137 7.47 -5.09 -0.24
C PRO A 137 8.84 -4.38 -0.23
N ASP A 138 9.67 -4.71 0.74
CA ASP A 138 11.10 -4.37 0.68
C ASP A 138 11.82 -5.41 -0.16
N LEU A 139 12.11 -5.07 -1.41
CA LEU A 139 12.75 -5.96 -2.38
C LEU A 139 14.26 -6.13 -2.15
N ARG A 140 14.85 -5.38 -1.21
CA ARG A 140 16.23 -5.60 -0.75
C ARG A 140 16.38 -6.92 0.01
N ILE A 141 15.26 -7.48 0.50
CA ILE A 141 15.20 -8.74 1.22
C ILE A 141 14.90 -9.86 0.24
N ASP A 142 15.77 -10.86 0.15
CA ASP A 142 15.66 -12.00 -0.77
C ASP A 142 14.70 -13.12 -0.32
N LEU A 143 14.19 -13.04 0.91
CA LEU A 143 13.21 -13.99 1.45
C LEU A 143 11.84 -13.79 0.82
N THR A 144 11.09 -14.87 0.66
CA THR A 144 9.70 -14.88 0.17
C THR A 144 8.78 -15.62 1.12
N VAL A 145 7.49 -15.30 1.04
CA VAL A 145 6.42 -16.03 1.72
C VAL A 145 5.97 -17.18 0.83
N GLN A 146 5.73 -18.36 1.41
CA GLN A 146 5.24 -19.55 0.72
C GLN A 146 3.94 -20.03 1.37
N ASP A 147 3.04 -20.61 0.57
CA ASP A 147 1.81 -21.20 1.10
C ASP A 147 2.09 -22.59 1.66
N MET A 148 1.65 -22.80 2.89
CA MET A 148 1.79 -24.07 3.60
C MET A 148 0.44 -24.69 3.98
N THR A 149 -0.67 -24.06 3.60
CA THR A 149 -2.03 -24.40 4.05
C THR A 149 -2.39 -25.85 3.77
N ALA A 150 -2.20 -26.31 2.53
CA ALA A 150 -2.51 -27.69 2.15
C ALA A 150 -1.61 -28.71 2.85
N LEU A 151 -0.35 -28.36 3.12
CA LEU A 151 0.63 -29.25 3.73
C LEU A 151 0.30 -29.57 5.18
N VAL A 152 -0.37 -28.68 5.88
CA VAL A 152 -0.71 -28.85 7.32
C VAL A 152 -2.18 -29.22 7.54
N ALA A 153 -2.93 -29.46 6.48
CA ALA A 153 -4.34 -29.89 6.58
C ALA A 153 -4.47 -31.16 7.42
N GLY A 154 -5.42 -31.16 8.35
CA GLY A 154 -5.65 -32.29 9.26
C GLY A 154 -4.68 -32.38 10.46
N SER A 155 -3.85 -31.37 10.69
CA SER A 155 -3.00 -31.28 11.90
C SER A 155 -3.85 -30.99 13.14
N ASP A 156 -3.47 -31.59 14.28
CA ASP A 156 -4.08 -31.32 15.59
C ASP A 156 -3.68 -29.98 16.20
N PHE A 157 -2.85 -29.19 15.53
CA PHE A 157 -2.44 -27.88 15.98
C PHE A 157 -3.56 -26.86 15.69
N ALA A 158 -4.20 -26.35 16.74
CA ALA A 158 -5.38 -25.47 16.63
C ALA A 158 -5.24 -24.30 15.63
N PRO A 159 -4.09 -23.59 15.50
CA PRO A 159 -3.91 -22.56 14.49
C PRO A 159 -3.99 -23.07 13.04
N PHE A 160 -3.83 -24.38 12.78
CA PHE A 160 -3.94 -25.00 11.47
C PHE A 160 -5.35 -25.55 11.17
N ALA A 161 -6.34 -25.13 11.95
CA ALA A 161 -7.73 -25.53 11.76
C ALA A 161 -8.23 -25.22 10.34
N ALA A 162 -9.17 -26.03 9.88
CA ALA A 162 -9.81 -25.84 8.58
C ALA A 162 -10.39 -24.42 8.44
N GLY A 163 -10.16 -23.81 7.28
CA GLY A 163 -10.57 -22.41 7.00
C GLY A 163 -9.51 -21.36 7.34
N ASN A 164 -8.41 -21.74 8.02
CA ASN A 164 -7.26 -20.86 8.18
C ASN A 164 -6.27 -21.02 7.01
N THR A 165 -5.64 -19.92 6.66
CA THR A 165 -4.48 -19.88 5.76
C THR A 165 -3.21 -20.00 6.59
N VAL A 166 -2.25 -20.77 6.12
CA VAL A 166 -0.94 -20.95 6.78
C VAL A 166 0.16 -20.56 5.80
N LYS A 167 1.00 -19.62 6.21
CA LYS A 167 2.13 -19.11 5.43
C LYS A 167 3.45 -19.44 6.12
N ALA A 168 4.48 -19.64 5.31
CA ALA A 168 5.84 -19.94 5.78
C ALA A 168 6.85 -18.96 5.19
N VAL A 169 7.86 -18.62 5.97
CA VAL A 169 9.08 -17.92 5.53
C VAL A 169 10.27 -18.79 5.86
N VAL A 170 10.98 -19.24 4.83
CA VAL A 170 12.16 -20.12 4.97
C VAL A 170 13.42 -19.27 4.97
N VAL A 171 14.26 -19.43 5.98
CA VAL A 171 15.57 -18.77 6.08
C VAL A 171 16.64 -19.82 6.06
N PRO A 172 17.42 -19.94 4.97
CA PRO A 172 18.56 -20.85 4.90
C PRO A 172 19.66 -20.51 5.91
N ASP A 173 20.41 -21.49 6.34
CA ASP A 173 21.62 -21.35 7.16
C ASP A 173 21.46 -20.44 8.40
N CYS A 174 20.32 -20.52 9.06
CA CYS A 174 19.95 -19.63 10.15
C CYS A 174 20.42 -20.16 11.51
N ALA A 175 21.50 -19.60 12.03
CA ALA A 175 22.08 -19.94 13.34
C ALA A 175 21.44 -19.18 14.53
N MET A 176 20.29 -18.55 14.34
CA MET A 176 19.63 -17.73 15.38
C MET A 176 19.34 -18.54 16.65
N ALA A 177 19.81 -18.06 17.80
CA ALA A 177 19.58 -18.69 19.10
C ALA A 177 18.09 -18.54 19.51
N ARG A 178 17.58 -19.50 20.30
CA ARG A 178 16.18 -19.51 20.75
C ARG A 178 15.72 -18.19 21.34
N LYS A 179 16.51 -17.56 22.21
CA LYS A 179 16.17 -16.27 22.83
C LYS A 179 15.96 -15.15 21.77
N ALA A 180 16.77 -15.16 20.70
CA ALA A 180 16.61 -14.21 19.60
C ALA A 180 15.35 -14.49 18.79
N VAL A 181 15.02 -15.77 18.55
CA VAL A 181 13.76 -16.18 17.91
C VAL A 181 12.56 -15.76 18.74
N ASP A 182 12.57 -16.03 20.04
CA ASP A 182 11.46 -15.68 20.94
C ASP A 182 11.23 -14.15 20.98
N LYS A 183 12.31 -13.36 20.98
CA LYS A 183 12.22 -11.90 20.88
C LYS A 183 11.65 -11.47 19.54
N LEU A 184 12.15 -12.00 18.43
CA LEU A 184 11.66 -11.68 17.08
C LEU A 184 10.17 -12.00 16.94
N CYS A 185 9.72 -13.16 17.45
CA CYS A 185 8.30 -13.53 17.44
C CYS A 185 7.45 -12.57 18.28
N ALA A 186 7.94 -12.10 19.42
CA ALA A 186 7.24 -11.10 20.23
C ALA A 186 7.15 -9.74 19.52
N ASP A 187 8.22 -9.31 18.87
CA ASP A 187 8.25 -8.07 18.08
C ASP A 187 7.30 -8.14 16.87
N VAL A 188 7.15 -9.32 16.22
CA VAL A 188 6.17 -9.54 15.15
C VAL A 188 4.75 -9.50 15.71
N GLU A 189 4.48 -10.16 16.83
CA GLU A 189 3.17 -10.16 17.48
C GLU A 189 2.69 -8.75 17.84
N VAL A 190 3.59 -7.92 18.39
CA VAL A 190 3.30 -6.52 18.70
C VAL A 190 2.95 -5.71 17.44
N GLN A 191 3.68 -5.93 16.34
CA GLN A 191 3.50 -5.15 15.11
C GLN A 191 2.32 -5.63 14.26
N ALA A 192 2.11 -6.95 14.16
CA ALA A 192 1.09 -7.55 13.29
C ALA A 192 -0.21 -7.92 14.02
N GLY A 193 -0.24 -7.86 15.36
CA GLY A 193 -1.39 -8.27 16.17
C GLY A 193 -1.62 -9.79 16.22
N SER A 194 -0.71 -10.60 15.65
CA SER A 194 -0.83 -12.05 15.59
C SER A 194 0.51 -12.72 15.83
N LYS A 195 0.49 -13.80 16.62
CA LYS A 195 1.70 -14.52 17.03
C LYS A 195 2.20 -15.44 15.92
N PRO A 196 3.47 -15.31 15.47
CA PRO A 196 4.09 -16.28 14.59
C PRO A 196 4.54 -17.51 15.34
N TYR A 197 4.70 -18.61 14.62
CA TYR A 197 5.23 -19.90 15.06
C TYR A 197 6.53 -20.18 14.31
N TRP A 198 7.26 -21.22 14.70
CA TRP A 198 8.51 -21.58 14.04
C TRP A 198 8.92 -23.02 14.29
N PHE A 199 9.79 -23.53 13.43
CA PHE A 199 10.58 -24.74 13.62
C PHE A 199 11.93 -24.61 12.91
N LYS A 200 12.85 -25.51 13.19
CA LYS A 200 14.17 -25.60 12.55
C LYS A 200 14.38 -26.99 11.96
N VAL A 201 15.27 -27.07 10.99
CA VAL A 201 15.73 -28.32 10.40
C VAL A 201 17.14 -28.62 10.92
N ASP A 202 17.31 -29.74 11.62
CA ASP A 202 18.61 -30.16 12.14
C ASP A 202 19.52 -30.75 11.05
N GLU A 203 20.75 -31.14 11.40
CA GLU A 203 21.72 -31.70 10.47
C GLU A 203 21.26 -33.05 9.86
N GLN A 204 20.36 -33.77 10.51
CA GLN A 204 19.78 -35.03 10.08
C GLN A 204 18.51 -34.85 9.24
N GLY A 205 18.04 -33.58 9.06
CA GLY A 205 16.83 -33.26 8.34
C GLY A 205 15.53 -33.35 9.17
N ASN A 206 15.64 -33.54 10.50
CA ASN A 206 14.47 -33.59 11.36
C ASN A 206 14.01 -32.19 11.74
N PHE A 207 12.71 -32.04 11.97
CA PHE A 207 12.16 -30.79 12.50
C PHE A 207 12.31 -30.72 14.00
N THR A 208 12.81 -29.58 14.49
CA THR A 208 13.11 -29.35 15.91
C THR A 208 12.61 -28.00 16.40
N GLY A 209 12.28 -27.90 17.68
CA GLY A 209 11.84 -26.66 18.31
C GLY A 209 10.40 -26.25 17.96
N GLY A 210 9.91 -25.19 18.56
CA GLY A 210 8.60 -24.56 18.28
C GLY A 210 7.44 -25.54 18.09
N ILE A 211 6.90 -25.56 16.87
CA ILE A 211 5.74 -26.38 16.47
C ILE A 211 6.14 -27.72 15.82
N ALA A 212 7.42 -28.08 15.79
CA ALA A 212 7.94 -29.28 15.13
C ALA A 212 7.17 -30.57 15.46
N LYS A 213 6.76 -30.75 16.74
CA LYS A 213 6.01 -31.93 17.20
C LYS A 213 4.67 -32.16 16.50
N PHE A 214 4.06 -31.11 15.92
CA PHE A 214 2.79 -31.19 15.18
C PHE A 214 2.98 -31.46 13.68
N LEU A 215 4.23 -31.55 13.21
CA LEU A 215 4.61 -31.68 11.81
C LEU A 215 5.38 -33.00 11.52
N THR A 216 5.58 -33.84 12.52
CA THR A 216 6.44 -35.02 12.45
C THR A 216 6.04 -36.00 11.34
N ASP A 217 4.72 -36.23 11.18
CA ASP A 217 4.20 -37.18 10.20
C ASP A 217 4.26 -36.65 8.75
N LYS A 218 4.51 -35.32 8.59
CA LYS A 218 4.55 -34.62 7.30
C LYS A 218 5.93 -34.06 6.96
N THR A 219 6.96 -34.45 7.70
CA THR A 219 8.33 -33.93 7.55
C THR A 219 8.83 -34.03 6.10
N ALA A 220 8.68 -35.16 5.46
CA ALA A 220 9.15 -35.37 4.09
C ALA A 220 8.40 -34.51 3.06
N GLU A 221 7.07 -34.44 3.19
CA GLU A 221 6.21 -33.65 2.31
C GLU A 221 6.53 -32.15 2.41
N ILE A 222 6.61 -31.63 3.64
CA ILE A 222 6.92 -30.22 3.92
C ILE A 222 8.34 -29.87 3.44
N THR A 223 9.31 -30.77 3.70
CA THR A 223 10.70 -30.60 3.25
C THR A 223 10.77 -30.46 1.73
N ALA A 224 10.08 -31.33 1.00
CA ALA A 224 10.08 -31.32 -0.47
C ALA A 224 9.36 -30.05 -1.01
N ALA A 225 8.20 -29.69 -0.43
CA ALA A 225 7.40 -28.58 -0.92
C ALA A 225 8.07 -27.22 -0.66
N LEU A 226 8.68 -27.03 0.50
CA LEU A 226 9.35 -25.78 0.87
C LEU A 226 10.85 -25.74 0.51
N GLY A 227 11.39 -26.82 -0.06
CA GLY A 227 12.81 -26.92 -0.43
C GLY A 227 13.77 -26.85 0.78
N LEU A 228 13.36 -27.42 1.92
CA LEU A 228 14.12 -27.31 3.16
C LEU A 228 15.42 -28.11 3.12
N LYS A 229 16.44 -27.55 3.74
CA LYS A 229 17.76 -28.17 3.92
C LYS A 229 18.15 -28.13 5.41
N PRO A 230 19.09 -28.98 5.84
CA PRO A 230 19.70 -28.85 7.17
C PRO A 230 20.17 -27.40 7.43
N GLY A 231 19.93 -26.89 8.63
CA GLY A 231 20.26 -25.51 9.01
C GLY A 231 19.15 -24.48 8.70
N CYS A 232 18.07 -24.84 7.99
CA CYS A 232 16.97 -23.92 7.75
C CYS A 232 16.21 -23.60 9.05
N PHE A 233 15.81 -22.34 9.16
CA PHE A 233 14.76 -21.86 10.06
C PHE A 233 13.49 -21.60 9.25
N VAL A 234 12.34 -22.01 9.76
CA VAL A 234 11.05 -21.78 9.13
C VAL A 234 10.16 -21.02 10.10
N GLY A 235 9.85 -19.77 9.75
CA GLY A 235 8.83 -19.00 10.44
C GLY A 235 7.46 -19.27 9.84
N VAL A 236 6.42 -19.45 10.67
CA VAL A 236 5.09 -19.86 10.25
C VAL A 236 4.04 -18.94 10.82
N THR A 237 3.08 -18.53 10.00
CA THR A 237 1.93 -17.73 10.42
C THR A 237 0.63 -18.44 10.05
N ALA A 238 -0.43 -18.25 10.84
CA ALA A 238 -1.71 -18.92 10.61
C ALA A 238 -2.87 -18.04 11.08
N GLY A 239 -3.98 -18.10 10.34
CA GLY A 239 -5.21 -17.35 10.65
C GLY A 239 -6.06 -17.10 9.42
N LYS A 240 -6.94 -16.11 9.48
CA LYS A 240 -7.65 -15.62 8.28
C LYS A 240 -6.64 -15.15 7.23
N LYS A 241 -6.96 -15.30 5.95
CA LYS A 241 -6.04 -15.09 4.81
C LYS A 241 -5.23 -13.79 4.94
N THR A 242 -5.90 -12.66 5.01
CA THR A 242 -5.25 -11.33 5.09
C THR A 242 -4.37 -11.19 6.34
N ALA A 243 -4.84 -11.65 7.50
CA ALA A 243 -4.07 -11.58 8.75
C ALA A 243 -2.82 -12.48 8.69
N ALA A 244 -2.94 -13.70 8.16
CA ALA A 244 -1.81 -14.61 8.00
C ALA A 244 -0.76 -14.04 7.03
N GLN A 245 -1.19 -13.45 5.92
CA GLN A 245 -0.31 -12.79 4.94
C GLN A 245 0.41 -11.59 5.56
N LYS A 246 -0.32 -10.64 6.16
CA LYS A 246 0.27 -9.44 6.81
C LYS A 246 1.27 -9.83 7.90
N THR A 247 0.94 -10.83 8.73
CA THR A 247 1.87 -11.34 9.74
C THR A 247 3.11 -11.97 9.12
N ALA A 248 2.96 -12.71 8.01
CA ALA A 248 4.09 -13.29 7.29
C ALA A 248 4.99 -12.21 6.66
N GLY A 249 4.42 -11.11 6.17
CA GLY A 249 5.17 -9.96 5.66
C GLY A 249 6.01 -9.28 6.73
N VAL A 250 5.45 -9.04 7.92
CA VAL A 250 6.19 -8.51 9.07
C VAL A 250 7.30 -9.48 9.50
N LEU A 251 6.99 -10.78 9.58
CA LEU A 251 7.95 -11.83 9.93
C LEU A 251 9.10 -11.90 8.90
N ARG A 252 8.77 -11.88 7.60
CA ARG A 252 9.74 -11.84 6.50
C ARG A 252 10.71 -10.66 6.64
N THR A 253 10.18 -9.47 6.85
CA THR A 253 10.98 -8.25 6.98
C THR A 253 11.91 -8.33 8.19
N LYS A 254 11.40 -8.74 9.35
CA LYS A 254 12.23 -8.88 10.56
C LYS A 254 13.28 -9.98 10.44
N LEU A 255 12.98 -11.08 9.78
CA LEU A 255 13.96 -12.15 9.51
C LEU A 255 15.06 -11.66 8.55
N GLY A 256 14.69 -10.99 7.45
CA GLY A 256 15.65 -10.43 6.51
C GLY A 256 16.59 -9.42 7.15
N MET A 257 16.08 -8.58 8.06
CA MET A 257 16.89 -7.61 8.82
C MET A 257 17.79 -8.25 9.88
N ALA A 258 17.33 -9.34 10.52
CA ALA A 258 18.00 -9.97 11.65
C ALA A 258 19.06 -11.01 11.24
N VAL A 259 18.87 -11.69 10.10
CA VAL A 259 19.77 -12.73 9.62
C VAL A 259 20.71 -12.17 8.57
N PRO A 260 22.03 -12.20 8.81
CA PRO A 260 23.01 -11.67 7.85
C PRO A 260 22.89 -12.33 6.47
N GLY A 261 23.07 -11.55 5.40
CA GLY A 261 23.08 -12.03 4.03
C GLY A 261 21.73 -11.99 3.31
N HIS A 262 20.63 -11.72 4.02
CA HIS A 262 19.28 -11.70 3.44
C HIS A 262 18.74 -10.30 3.14
N MET A 263 19.52 -9.25 3.42
CA MET A 263 19.14 -7.87 3.11
C MET A 263 20.36 -7.08 2.64
N ASP A 264 20.25 -6.48 1.46
CA ASP A 264 21.22 -5.49 0.98
C ASP A 264 20.73 -4.08 1.37
N LYS A 265 21.38 -3.50 2.37
CA LYS A 265 20.96 -2.20 2.95
C LYS A 265 21.40 -0.99 2.16
N GLU A 266 22.37 -1.14 1.28
CA GLU A 266 23.06 -0.01 0.62
C GLU A 266 22.57 0.22 -0.81
N ARG A 267 21.28 0.02 -1.06
CA ARG A 267 20.65 0.27 -2.36
C ARG A 267 19.24 0.80 -2.25
N TYR A 268 18.80 1.49 -3.30
CA TYR A 268 17.38 1.82 -3.54
C TYR A 268 16.81 0.83 -4.53
N GLU A 269 15.69 0.21 -4.19
CA GLU A 269 14.98 -0.71 -5.06
C GLU A 269 13.53 -0.33 -5.19
N PHE A 270 13.15 0.12 -6.40
CA PHE A 270 11.81 0.57 -6.74
C PHE A 270 10.99 -0.57 -7.34
N CYS A 271 9.70 -0.56 -7.07
CA CYS A 271 8.72 -1.35 -7.81
C CYS A 271 7.37 -0.64 -7.85
N TRP A 272 6.56 -1.01 -8.83
CA TRP A 272 5.16 -0.66 -8.90
C TRP A 272 4.32 -1.81 -8.33
N ILE A 273 3.38 -1.47 -7.45
CA ILE A 273 2.28 -2.36 -7.09
C ILE A 273 1.07 -1.90 -7.89
N VAL A 274 0.44 -2.83 -8.61
CA VAL A 274 -0.64 -2.55 -9.56
C VAL A 274 -1.84 -3.46 -9.29
N ASP A 275 -2.95 -3.22 -9.95
CA ASP A 275 -4.16 -4.04 -9.88
C ASP A 275 -4.68 -4.21 -8.45
N PHE A 276 -4.87 -3.09 -7.76
CA PHE A 276 -5.49 -3.10 -6.45
C PHE A 276 -6.96 -3.50 -6.52
N PRO A 277 -7.49 -4.23 -5.52
CA PRO A 277 -8.92 -4.46 -5.43
C PRO A 277 -9.66 -3.12 -5.30
N MET A 278 -10.77 -2.98 -6.01
CA MET A 278 -11.60 -1.78 -5.94
C MET A 278 -12.40 -1.72 -4.65
N TYR A 279 -12.82 -2.88 -4.17
CA TYR A 279 -13.67 -3.04 -2.98
C TYR A 279 -13.06 -4.01 -1.97
N GLU A 280 -13.43 -3.81 -0.71
CA GLU A 280 -13.12 -4.70 0.41
C GLU A 280 -14.30 -4.80 1.37
N ILE A 281 -14.26 -5.75 2.27
CA ILE A 281 -15.19 -5.78 3.40
C ILE A 281 -14.59 -4.98 4.55
N GLY A 282 -15.24 -3.90 4.94
CA GLY A 282 -14.81 -3.07 6.07
C GLY A 282 -14.66 -3.88 7.35
N GLU A 283 -13.53 -3.73 8.04
CA GLU A 283 -13.25 -4.50 9.26
C GLU A 283 -14.24 -4.17 10.39
N GLU A 284 -14.71 -2.94 10.48
CA GLU A 284 -15.64 -2.48 11.53
C GLU A 284 -17.10 -2.60 11.07
N SER A 285 -17.40 -2.22 9.83
CA SER A 285 -18.76 -2.20 9.29
C SER A 285 -19.27 -3.60 8.89
N GLY A 286 -18.39 -4.48 8.43
CA GLY A 286 -18.73 -5.74 7.78
C GLY A 286 -19.44 -5.58 6.43
N GLU A 287 -19.51 -4.37 5.90
CA GLU A 287 -20.14 -4.01 4.63
C GLU A 287 -19.10 -3.86 3.52
N LEU A 288 -19.55 -3.86 2.28
CA LEU A 288 -18.73 -3.59 1.12
C LEU A 288 -18.35 -2.11 1.10
N GLU A 289 -17.06 -1.81 1.03
CA GLU A 289 -16.49 -0.46 0.99
C GLU A 289 -15.45 -0.34 -0.12
N PHE A 290 -15.12 0.89 -0.52
CA PHE A 290 -13.96 1.11 -1.39
C PHE A 290 -12.67 0.80 -0.63
N CYS A 291 -11.80 0.00 -1.26
CA CYS A 291 -10.52 -0.40 -0.65
C CYS A 291 -9.56 0.80 -0.45
N HIS A 292 -9.50 1.70 -1.44
CA HIS A 292 -8.62 2.88 -1.41
C HIS A 292 -9.34 4.12 -1.98
N ASN A 293 -8.99 4.53 -3.21
CA ASN A 293 -9.52 5.74 -3.84
C ASN A 293 -10.80 5.42 -4.64
N PRO A 294 -11.97 5.97 -4.25
CA PRO A 294 -13.23 5.73 -4.94
C PRO A 294 -13.29 6.31 -6.36
N PHE A 295 -12.35 7.20 -6.72
CA PHE A 295 -12.28 7.83 -8.04
C PHE A 295 -11.38 7.08 -9.02
N SER A 296 -11.05 5.83 -8.74
CA SER A 296 -10.25 4.99 -9.65
C SER A 296 -11.15 4.34 -10.69
N MET A 297 -10.64 4.20 -11.90
CA MET A 297 -11.33 3.51 -12.98
C MET A 297 -11.29 2.00 -12.73
N PRO A 298 -12.45 1.31 -12.69
CA PRO A 298 -12.46 -0.14 -12.60
C PRO A 298 -11.92 -0.79 -13.86
N ASN A 299 -11.17 -1.89 -13.72
CA ASN A 299 -10.79 -2.74 -14.83
C ASN A 299 -12.05 -3.38 -15.43
N GLY A 300 -12.33 -3.10 -16.71
CA GLY A 300 -13.54 -3.52 -17.39
C GLY A 300 -14.64 -2.45 -17.43
N GLY A 301 -14.41 -1.26 -16.84
CA GLY A 301 -15.31 -0.10 -16.96
C GLY A 301 -16.72 -0.38 -16.43
N LEU A 302 -17.76 0.11 -17.13
CA LEU A 302 -19.14 -0.04 -16.73
C LEU A 302 -19.59 -1.52 -16.73
N GLU A 303 -19.13 -2.30 -17.73
CA GLU A 303 -19.57 -3.70 -17.90
C GLU A 303 -19.29 -4.58 -16.69
N ILE A 304 -18.11 -4.44 -16.04
CA ILE A 304 -17.75 -5.25 -14.87
C ILE A 304 -18.62 -4.90 -13.66
N LEU A 305 -18.99 -3.62 -13.50
CA LEU A 305 -19.86 -3.16 -12.42
C LEU A 305 -21.28 -3.67 -12.60
N GLU A 306 -21.80 -3.63 -13.83
CA GLU A 306 -23.11 -4.21 -14.15
C GLU A 306 -23.16 -5.72 -13.95
N LYS A 307 -22.08 -6.44 -14.28
CA LYS A 307 -21.97 -7.87 -13.99
C LYS A 307 -22.00 -8.15 -12.48
N ALA A 308 -21.34 -7.32 -11.68
CA ALA A 308 -21.38 -7.43 -10.24
C ALA A 308 -22.76 -7.17 -9.66
N GLU A 309 -23.47 -6.15 -10.16
CA GLU A 309 -24.86 -5.86 -9.78
C GLU A 309 -25.80 -7.05 -10.07
N ARG A 310 -25.61 -7.74 -11.21
CA ARG A 310 -26.38 -8.94 -11.56
C ARG A 310 -25.94 -10.21 -10.82
N GLY A 311 -24.90 -10.12 -9.98
CA GLY A 311 -24.34 -11.26 -9.25
C GLY A 311 -23.54 -12.25 -10.12
N GLU A 312 -23.11 -11.83 -11.31
CA GLU A 312 -22.27 -12.63 -12.22
C GLU A 312 -20.79 -12.59 -11.81
N VAL A 313 -20.37 -11.55 -11.10
CA VAL A 313 -19.01 -11.33 -10.59
C VAL A 313 -19.11 -10.90 -9.13
N ASP A 314 -18.23 -11.42 -8.27
CA ASP A 314 -18.12 -10.93 -6.89
C ASP A 314 -17.48 -9.53 -6.92
N PRO A 315 -18.10 -8.50 -6.29
CA PRO A 315 -17.47 -7.18 -6.18
C PRO A 315 -16.03 -7.20 -5.65
N LEU A 316 -15.69 -8.17 -4.80
CA LEU A 316 -14.33 -8.34 -4.26
C LEU A 316 -13.30 -8.80 -5.30
N ASP A 317 -13.76 -9.30 -6.45
CA ASP A 317 -12.90 -9.69 -7.59
C ASP A 317 -12.74 -8.55 -8.61
N ILE A 318 -13.30 -7.36 -8.36
CA ILE A 318 -13.12 -6.20 -9.22
C ILE A 318 -11.83 -5.47 -8.82
N TYR A 319 -10.93 -5.32 -9.79
CA TYR A 319 -9.70 -4.54 -9.65
C TYR A 319 -9.89 -3.14 -10.23
N ALA A 320 -9.13 -2.19 -9.72
CA ALA A 320 -9.05 -0.83 -10.25
C ALA A 320 -7.67 -0.55 -10.83
N TYR A 321 -7.59 0.38 -11.78
CA TYR A 321 -6.32 0.94 -12.27
C TYR A 321 -5.70 1.86 -11.20
N GLN A 322 -5.45 1.29 -10.03
CA GLN A 322 -4.70 1.90 -8.94
C GLN A 322 -3.28 1.35 -8.93
N TYR A 323 -2.35 2.19 -8.54
CA TYR A 323 -0.94 1.83 -8.49
C TYR A 323 -0.20 2.60 -7.41
N ASP A 324 0.73 1.92 -6.74
CA ASP A 324 1.62 2.51 -5.77
C ASP A 324 3.07 2.37 -6.25
N LEU A 325 3.85 3.43 -6.07
CA LEU A 325 5.30 3.36 -6.20
C LEU A 325 5.91 3.07 -4.84
N VAL A 326 6.61 1.98 -4.75
CA VAL A 326 7.27 1.52 -3.52
C VAL A 326 8.79 1.56 -3.70
N CYS A 327 9.49 2.03 -2.68
CA CYS A 327 10.94 1.95 -2.59
C CYS A 327 11.34 1.47 -1.19
N ASN A 328 12.13 0.40 -1.12
CA ASN A 328 12.68 -0.12 0.14
C ASN A 328 11.62 -0.38 1.22
N GLY A 329 10.45 -0.89 0.86
CA GLY A 329 9.37 -1.16 1.80
C GLY A 329 8.54 0.07 2.21
N VAL A 330 8.82 1.23 1.61
CA VAL A 330 8.08 2.48 1.83
C VAL A 330 7.24 2.80 0.60
N GLU A 331 5.93 2.99 0.78
CA GLU A 331 5.06 3.58 -0.22
C GLU A 331 5.45 5.04 -0.41
N LEU A 332 6.11 5.34 -1.51
CA LEU A 332 6.47 6.71 -1.86
C LEU A 332 5.28 7.49 -2.40
N SER A 333 4.39 6.79 -3.10
CA SER A 333 3.31 7.43 -3.83
C SER A 333 2.20 6.46 -4.13
N SER A 334 0.97 6.97 -4.13
CA SER A 334 -0.23 6.29 -4.63
C SER A 334 -0.87 7.10 -5.75
N GLY A 335 -1.42 6.41 -6.74
CA GLY A 335 -2.05 7.01 -7.90
C GLY A 335 -3.11 6.11 -8.53
N ALA A 336 -3.78 6.65 -9.55
CA ALA A 336 -4.76 5.91 -10.32
C ALA A 336 -5.00 6.51 -11.71
N VAL A 337 -5.46 5.69 -12.64
CA VAL A 337 -6.27 6.18 -13.76
C VAL A 337 -7.64 6.54 -13.19
N ARG A 338 -8.10 7.77 -13.45
CA ARG A 338 -9.29 8.29 -12.80
C ARG A 338 -10.57 7.83 -13.49
N ASN A 339 -11.57 7.57 -12.67
CA ASN A 339 -12.93 7.44 -13.17
C ASN A 339 -13.46 8.84 -13.53
N HIS A 340 -13.56 9.11 -14.80
CA HIS A 340 -13.96 10.41 -15.37
C HIS A 340 -15.35 10.37 -16.03
N ASP A 341 -15.98 9.19 -15.99
CA ASP A 341 -17.31 8.96 -16.55
C ASP A 341 -18.35 9.00 -15.41
N PRO A 342 -19.36 9.91 -15.48
CA PRO A 342 -20.35 10.04 -14.42
C PRO A 342 -21.22 8.77 -14.26
N GLU A 343 -21.47 8.01 -15.34
CA GLU A 343 -22.26 6.78 -15.27
C GLU A 343 -21.50 5.67 -14.54
N ILE A 344 -20.23 5.49 -14.88
CA ILE A 344 -19.34 4.54 -14.18
C ILE A 344 -19.17 4.95 -12.71
N MET A 345 -19.04 6.27 -12.45
CA MET A 345 -18.90 6.79 -11.08
C MET A 345 -20.12 6.45 -10.23
N VAL A 346 -21.33 6.75 -10.74
CA VAL A 346 -22.57 6.45 -10.01
C VAL A 346 -22.70 4.95 -9.78
N LYS A 347 -22.49 4.13 -10.82
CA LYS A 347 -22.56 2.67 -10.70
C LYS A 347 -21.57 2.08 -9.69
N ALA A 348 -20.35 2.60 -9.65
CA ALA A 348 -19.35 2.18 -8.66
C ALA A 348 -19.78 2.48 -7.21
N PHE A 349 -20.40 3.63 -6.98
CA PHE A 349 -20.93 4.02 -5.68
C PHE A 349 -22.20 3.26 -5.28
N GLU A 350 -23.05 2.88 -6.24
CA GLU A 350 -24.26 2.07 -5.97
C GLU A 350 -23.91 0.71 -5.35
N LEU A 351 -22.81 0.08 -5.77
CA LEU A 351 -22.35 -1.19 -5.18
C LEU A 351 -22.04 -1.07 -3.69
N VAL A 352 -21.59 0.09 -3.22
CA VAL A 352 -21.38 0.39 -1.79
C VAL A 352 -22.58 1.11 -1.15
N ARG A 353 -23.77 0.99 -1.77
CA ARG A 353 -25.06 1.53 -1.28
C ARG A 353 -25.11 3.07 -1.21
N LEU A 354 -24.33 3.76 -2.00
CA LEU A 354 -24.36 5.21 -2.16
C LEU A 354 -24.94 5.53 -3.54
N GLY A 355 -26.11 6.15 -3.60
CA GLY A 355 -26.77 6.47 -4.86
C GLY A 355 -26.24 7.74 -5.53
N GLU A 356 -26.79 8.06 -6.71
CA GLU A 356 -26.45 9.26 -7.48
C GLU A 356 -26.60 10.55 -6.65
N ASP A 357 -27.65 10.64 -5.81
CA ASP A 357 -27.88 11.81 -4.96
C ASP A 357 -26.76 11.96 -3.89
N ASP A 358 -26.23 10.86 -3.39
CA ASP A 358 -25.09 10.89 -2.46
C ASP A 358 -23.82 11.39 -3.16
N VAL A 359 -23.57 10.92 -4.37
CA VAL A 359 -22.45 11.36 -5.20
C VAL A 359 -22.54 12.86 -5.49
N LYS A 360 -23.72 13.34 -5.89
CA LYS A 360 -24.00 14.76 -6.15
C LYS A 360 -23.84 15.62 -4.89
N ALA A 361 -24.25 15.11 -3.75
CA ALA A 361 -24.16 15.82 -2.49
C ALA A 361 -22.70 15.90 -1.96
N LYS A 362 -21.94 14.79 -2.09
CA LYS A 362 -20.55 14.72 -1.60
C LYS A 362 -19.55 15.37 -2.55
N PHE A 363 -19.75 15.25 -3.87
CA PHE A 363 -18.80 15.69 -4.90
C PHE A 363 -19.45 16.54 -6.00
N PRO A 364 -20.21 17.61 -5.67
CA PRO A 364 -21.03 18.35 -6.64
C PRO A 364 -20.21 18.96 -7.79
N ALA A 365 -19.04 19.51 -7.48
CA ALA A 365 -18.19 20.13 -8.49
C ALA A 365 -17.64 19.13 -9.50
N MET A 366 -17.16 17.99 -9.02
CA MET A 366 -16.62 16.93 -9.85
C MET A 366 -17.69 16.26 -10.70
N TYR A 367 -18.80 15.86 -10.08
CA TYR A 367 -19.91 15.25 -10.79
C TYR A 367 -20.42 16.16 -11.95
N ASN A 368 -20.68 17.43 -11.64
CA ASN A 368 -21.10 18.37 -12.65
C ASN A 368 -20.07 18.56 -13.77
N ALA A 369 -18.80 18.67 -13.43
CA ALA A 369 -17.73 18.81 -14.43
C ALA A 369 -17.67 17.60 -15.36
N PHE A 370 -17.78 16.39 -14.84
CA PHE A 370 -17.76 15.16 -15.63
C PHE A 370 -18.97 15.03 -16.54
N CYS A 371 -20.15 15.53 -16.12
CA CYS A 371 -21.33 15.60 -16.98
C CYS A 371 -21.15 16.53 -18.20
N TYR A 372 -20.27 17.53 -18.14
CA TYR A 372 -19.91 18.36 -19.28
C TYR A 372 -18.85 17.71 -20.19
N GLY A 373 -18.25 16.62 -19.78
CA GLY A 373 -17.22 15.88 -20.47
C GLY A 373 -15.84 16.14 -19.89
N ALA A 374 -15.25 15.09 -19.33
CA ALA A 374 -13.86 15.10 -18.85
C ALA A 374 -13.00 14.20 -19.75
N PRO A 375 -11.75 14.57 -20.06
CA PRO A 375 -10.83 13.68 -20.75
C PRO A 375 -10.48 12.48 -19.84
N PRO A 376 -10.10 11.32 -20.41
CA PRO A 376 -9.40 10.31 -19.63
C PRO A 376 -8.18 10.94 -18.97
N HIS A 377 -7.94 10.70 -17.69
CA HIS A 377 -6.80 11.29 -16.99
C HIS A 377 -6.28 10.36 -15.91
N ALA A 378 -5.01 10.54 -15.57
CA ALA A 378 -4.30 9.74 -14.61
C ALA A 378 -3.27 10.58 -13.85
N GLY A 379 -3.01 10.25 -12.60
CA GLY A 379 -2.06 10.98 -11.79
C GLY A 379 -1.57 10.21 -10.59
N ILE A 380 -0.64 10.83 -9.88
CA ILE A 380 0.03 10.27 -8.72
C ILE A 380 0.57 11.41 -7.84
N ALA A 381 0.85 11.12 -6.58
CA ALA A 381 1.30 12.14 -5.64
C ALA A 381 2.43 11.63 -4.71
N PRO A 382 3.70 11.58 -5.19
CA PRO A 382 4.84 11.24 -4.35
C PRO A 382 4.98 12.12 -3.12
N GLY A 383 5.09 11.48 -1.94
CA GLY A 383 5.32 12.16 -0.66
C GLY A 383 6.76 12.69 -0.57
N VAL A 384 6.92 14.01 -0.53
CA VAL A 384 8.25 14.64 -0.48
C VAL A 384 9.00 14.25 0.79
N ASP A 385 8.32 14.27 1.92
CA ASP A 385 8.92 13.91 3.22
C ASP A 385 9.40 12.46 3.25
N ARG A 386 8.62 11.52 2.67
CA ARG A 386 9.04 10.12 2.54
C ARG A 386 10.25 9.95 1.62
N MET A 387 10.30 10.69 0.51
CA MET A 387 11.48 10.70 -0.37
C MET A 387 12.71 11.22 0.38
N VAL A 388 12.59 12.35 1.10
CA VAL A 388 13.70 12.92 1.88
C VAL A 388 14.17 11.95 2.96
N MET A 389 13.25 11.26 3.64
CA MET A 389 13.58 10.23 4.62
C MET A 389 14.46 9.12 4.02
N LEU A 390 14.07 8.58 2.87
CA LEU A 390 14.87 7.56 2.19
C LEU A 390 16.21 8.11 1.69
N LEU A 391 16.24 9.30 1.09
CA LEU A 391 17.47 9.95 0.63
C LEU A 391 18.46 10.19 1.78
N ALA A 392 17.95 10.59 2.94
CA ALA A 392 18.73 10.76 4.16
C ALA A 392 19.15 9.42 4.81
N GLY A 393 18.56 8.29 4.39
CA GLY A 393 18.78 6.97 4.97
C GLY A 393 18.29 6.88 6.41
N GLU A 394 17.17 7.55 6.70
CA GLU A 394 16.51 7.54 8.01
C GLU A 394 15.28 6.62 7.99
N ASP A 395 14.98 6.00 9.13
CA ASP A 395 13.84 5.09 9.30
C ASP A 395 12.61 5.80 9.88
N CYS A 396 12.74 7.06 10.29
CA CYS A 396 11.70 7.84 10.92
C CYS A 396 11.56 9.22 10.25
N ILE A 397 10.34 9.55 9.82
CA ILE A 397 10.05 10.82 9.13
C ILE A 397 10.32 12.06 10.00
N ARG A 398 10.28 11.94 11.33
CA ARG A 398 10.57 13.03 12.26
C ARG A 398 12.02 13.47 12.25
N GLU A 399 12.94 12.59 11.88
CA GLU A 399 14.37 12.90 11.81
C GLU A 399 14.70 13.86 10.65
N ILE A 400 13.82 13.97 9.66
CA ILE A 400 14.02 14.84 8.49
C ILE A 400 13.22 16.15 8.58
N ILE A 401 12.39 16.32 9.60
CA ILE A 401 11.56 17.52 9.80
C ILE A 401 12.21 18.42 10.86
N PRO A 402 12.60 19.66 10.51
CA PRO A 402 13.28 20.57 11.45
C PRO A 402 12.47 20.91 12.71
N PHE A 403 11.14 20.96 12.59
CA PHE A 403 10.22 21.31 13.68
C PHE A 403 9.04 20.33 13.75
N PRO A 404 9.30 19.07 14.19
CA PRO A 404 8.23 18.07 14.22
C PRO A 404 7.24 18.36 15.35
N MET A 405 5.95 18.39 15.03
CA MET A 405 4.89 18.49 16.02
C MET A 405 4.85 17.29 16.96
N ASN A 406 4.60 17.54 18.25
CA ASN A 406 4.35 16.50 19.22
C ASN A 406 2.83 16.20 19.37
N LYS A 407 2.49 15.20 20.20
CA LYS A 407 1.09 14.80 20.46
C LYS A 407 0.21 15.91 21.03
N ASN A 408 0.80 16.99 21.57
CA ASN A 408 0.09 18.10 22.21
C ASN A 408 -0.03 19.31 21.27
N ALA A 409 0.21 19.14 20.00
CA ALA A 409 0.23 20.21 18.99
C ALA A 409 1.25 21.33 19.32
N GLN A 410 2.39 20.95 19.88
CA GLN A 410 3.50 21.84 20.25
C GLN A 410 4.75 21.51 19.45
#